data_a19fd2d0545c5bddc98fd9a65ddf75a8
#
_entry.id   a19fd2d0545c5bddc98fd9a65ddf75a8
#
_cell.length_a   1.000
_cell.length_b   1.000
_cell.length_c   1.000
_cell.angle_alpha   90.00
_cell.angle_beta   90.00
_cell.angle_gamma   90.00
#
_symmetry.space_group_name_H-M   'P 1'
#
loop_
_entity.id
_entity.type
_entity.pdbx_description
1 polymer ?
#
loop_
_entity_poly.entity_id
_entity_poly.type
_entity_poly.pdbx_seq_one_letter_code
_entity_poly.pdbx_strand_id
1 'polypeptide(L)'
;MLLNQVMNKITKIIEFPFVVLKMQIKQNECQSLKDNIKLAQLRISAPKCFDRDFEYPWVLRNIDIKKGKLLDIGSTVGQMLHDVLPKDIEINTLNINNQKDVEGVKQIEGDIRKTDFKSNLFDCITCISTLEHIGVEGRYGVKKDEFGDTKAMKEMFRILKPGGKLYLTVPYGAKDVLPINKLYNKKRTEKLFKGYKLVKEEYLKYDKRYGIWLTVPEKEAAKTVWQKDKWYSLGLFVLQK
;
A
#
# COMPACT_ATOMS: atom_id res chain seq x y z
N MET A 1 25.85 -0.23 -27.51
CA MET A 1 26.35 0.00 -26.14
C MET A 1 25.21 0.38 -25.17
N LEU A 2 24.38 1.36 -25.50
CA LEU A 2 23.26 1.81 -24.67
C LEU A 2 22.18 0.72 -24.43
N LEU A 3 21.85 -0.04 -25.48
CA LEU A 3 20.84 -1.11 -25.43
C LEU A 3 21.27 -2.25 -24.49
N ASN A 4 22.54 -2.63 -24.49
CA ASN A 4 23.08 -3.66 -23.60
C ASN A 4 23.14 -3.20 -22.13
N GLN A 5 23.39 -1.90 -21.89
CA GLN A 5 23.32 -1.35 -20.53
C GLN A 5 21.87 -1.31 -20.00
N VAL A 6 20.91 -1.01 -20.88
CA VAL A 6 19.49 -1.04 -20.55
C VAL A 6 19.02 -2.48 -20.32
N MET A 7 19.42 -3.42 -21.18
CA MET A 7 19.10 -4.84 -21.04
C MET A 7 19.71 -5.47 -19.75
N ASN A 8 20.97 -5.18 -19.44
CA ASN A 8 21.58 -5.62 -18.18
C ASN A 8 20.91 -5.02 -16.93
N LYS A 9 20.44 -3.77 -17.02
CA LYS A 9 19.62 -3.17 -15.95
C LYS A 9 18.27 -3.86 -15.81
N ILE A 10 17.63 -4.23 -16.93
CA ILE A 10 16.34 -4.92 -16.96
C ILE A 10 16.46 -6.34 -16.43
N THR A 11 17.52 -7.09 -16.77
CA THR A 11 17.75 -8.46 -16.28
C THR A 11 17.92 -8.47 -14.75
N LYS A 12 18.69 -7.52 -14.20
CA LYS A 12 18.79 -7.33 -12.74
C LYS A 12 17.45 -6.93 -12.08
N ILE A 13 16.56 -6.26 -12.82
CA ILE A 13 15.21 -5.89 -12.38
C ILE A 13 14.31 -7.14 -12.27
N ILE A 14 14.47 -8.11 -13.16
CA ILE A 14 13.68 -9.35 -13.21
C ILE A 14 14.08 -10.31 -12.10
N GLU A 15 15.36 -10.36 -11.75
CA GLU A 15 15.90 -11.29 -10.73
C GLU A 15 15.61 -10.87 -9.29
N PHE A 16 15.31 -9.57 -9.03
CA PHE A 16 15.05 -9.08 -7.67
C PHE A 16 14.00 -7.95 -7.65
N PRO A 17 12.80 -8.19 -7.10
CA PRO A 17 11.78 -7.14 -6.90
C PRO A 17 12.32 -5.90 -6.19
N PHE A 18 13.27 -6.07 -5.27
CA PHE A 18 13.96 -5.00 -4.54
C PHE A 18 14.83 -4.09 -5.42
N VAL A 19 15.44 -4.63 -6.47
CA VAL A 19 16.27 -3.82 -7.39
C VAL A 19 15.37 -2.90 -8.22
N VAL A 20 14.19 -3.39 -8.63
CA VAL A 20 13.17 -2.58 -9.30
C VAL A 20 12.76 -1.41 -8.42
N LEU A 21 12.47 -1.69 -7.15
CA LEU A 21 12.06 -0.69 -6.18
C LEU A 21 13.15 0.37 -5.96
N LYS A 22 14.40 -0.05 -5.71
CA LYS A 22 15.55 0.86 -5.55
C LYS A 22 15.83 1.71 -6.80
N MET A 23 15.62 1.16 -7.98
CA MET A 23 15.79 1.92 -9.23
C MET A 23 14.66 2.91 -9.48
N GLN A 24 13.41 2.56 -9.16
CA GLN A 24 12.27 3.47 -9.27
C GLN A 24 12.35 4.62 -8.27
N ILE A 25 12.90 4.38 -7.07
CA ILE A 25 13.15 5.42 -6.06
C ILE A 25 14.22 6.41 -6.51
N LYS A 26 15.25 5.95 -7.23
CA LYS A 26 16.34 6.80 -7.73
C LYS A 26 15.99 7.56 -9.01
N GLN A 27 14.99 7.11 -9.75
CA GLN A 27 14.59 7.70 -11.03
C GLN A 27 13.20 8.31 -10.89
N ASN A 28 13.13 9.63 -10.84
CA ASN A 28 11.88 10.40 -10.99
C ASN A 28 11.21 10.22 -12.39
N GLU A 29 11.55 9.17 -13.12
CA GLU A 29 11.25 9.01 -14.53
C GLU A 29 10.03 8.15 -14.85
N CYS A 30 9.49 7.40 -13.89
CA CYS A 30 8.36 6.49 -14.14
C CYS A 30 7.02 7.08 -13.70
N GLN A 31 6.73 8.33 -14.06
CA GLN A 31 5.48 9.00 -13.65
C GLN A 31 4.44 9.05 -14.76
N SER A 32 4.80 8.73 -16.00
CA SER A 32 3.88 8.82 -17.11
C SER A 32 3.26 7.47 -17.49
N LEU A 33 2.07 7.52 -18.06
CA LEU A 33 1.39 6.36 -18.64
C LEU A 33 2.27 5.64 -19.68
N LYS A 34 3.08 6.40 -20.45
CA LYS A 34 4.00 5.87 -21.48
C LYS A 34 5.11 5.04 -20.84
N ASP A 35 5.63 5.46 -19.67
CA ASP A 35 6.69 4.74 -18.97
C ASP A 35 6.14 3.45 -18.33
N ASN A 36 4.92 3.47 -17.81
CA ASN A 36 4.23 2.29 -17.33
C ASN A 36 3.95 1.28 -18.47
N ILE A 37 3.54 1.75 -19.63
CA ILE A 37 3.32 0.92 -20.83
C ILE A 37 4.65 0.33 -21.31
N LYS A 38 5.72 1.12 -21.38
CA LYS A 38 7.05 0.67 -21.79
C LYS A 38 7.62 -0.36 -20.82
N LEU A 39 7.48 -0.14 -19.52
CA LEU A 39 7.85 -1.12 -18.47
C LEU A 39 7.02 -2.40 -18.60
N ALA A 40 5.74 -2.31 -18.88
CA ALA A 40 4.87 -3.45 -19.07
C ALA A 40 5.19 -4.23 -20.34
N GLN A 41 5.50 -3.56 -21.44
CA GLN A 41 5.96 -4.20 -22.68
C GLN A 41 7.28 -4.95 -22.49
N LEU A 42 8.19 -4.41 -21.67
CA LEU A 42 9.44 -5.08 -21.31
C LEU A 42 9.23 -6.30 -20.38
N ARG A 43 8.07 -6.40 -19.74
CA ARG A 43 7.67 -7.49 -18.82
C ARG A 43 6.77 -8.53 -19.47
N ILE A 44 6.50 -8.49 -20.76
CA ILE A 44 5.61 -9.45 -21.48
C ILE A 44 6.05 -10.91 -21.32
N SER A 45 7.29 -11.18 -20.94
CA SER A 45 7.81 -12.52 -20.61
C SER A 45 7.98 -12.78 -19.10
N ALA A 46 7.64 -11.83 -18.23
CA ALA A 46 7.83 -11.94 -16.79
C ALA A 46 6.52 -12.29 -16.06
N PRO A 47 6.57 -12.84 -14.84
CA PRO A 47 5.37 -13.10 -14.05
C PRO A 47 4.56 -11.82 -13.83
N LYS A 48 3.24 -12.01 -13.75
CA LYS A 48 2.23 -10.95 -13.59
C LYS A 48 2.70 -9.81 -12.70
N CYS A 49 2.57 -8.57 -13.18
CA CYS A 49 2.71 -7.38 -12.35
C CYS A 49 1.69 -7.42 -11.22
N PHE A 50 2.16 -7.58 -9.99
CA PHE A 50 1.31 -7.55 -8.80
C PHE A 50 1.05 -6.11 -8.36
N ASP A 51 -0.01 -5.91 -7.59
CA ASP A 51 -0.35 -4.65 -6.95
C ASP A 51 0.82 -4.05 -6.15
N ARG A 52 1.59 -4.89 -5.46
CA ARG A 52 2.79 -4.50 -4.69
C ARG A 52 3.86 -3.79 -5.51
N ASP A 53 3.99 -4.12 -6.80
CA ASP A 53 4.92 -3.47 -7.71
C ASP A 53 4.61 -1.98 -7.91
N PHE A 54 3.40 -1.55 -7.60
CA PHE A 54 2.93 -0.17 -7.68
C PHE A 54 2.77 0.49 -6.32
N GLU A 55 2.26 -0.24 -5.34
CA GLU A 55 2.02 0.29 -3.99
C GLU A 55 3.32 0.68 -3.27
N TYR A 56 4.35 -0.18 -3.30
CA TYR A 56 5.61 0.09 -2.61
C TYR A 56 6.34 1.32 -3.18
N PRO A 57 6.57 1.43 -4.51
CA PRO A 57 7.16 2.65 -5.06
C PRO A 57 6.32 3.88 -4.80
N TRP A 58 4.99 3.76 -4.82
CA TRP A 58 4.11 4.88 -4.53
C TRP A 58 4.27 5.36 -3.09
N VAL A 59 4.26 4.45 -2.12
CA VAL A 59 4.46 4.79 -0.71
C VAL A 59 5.81 5.47 -0.50
N LEU A 60 6.89 4.89 -1.03
CA LEU A 60 8.24 5.43 -0.87
C LEU A 60 8.42 6.82 -1.51
N ARG A 61 7.75 7.09 -2.64
CA ARG A 61 7.77 8.42 -3.27
C ARG A 61 7.00 9.47 -2.47
N ASN A 62 6.03 9.05 -1.68
CA ASN A 62 5.16 9.96 -0.94
C ASN A 62 5.51 10.09 0.54
N ILE A 63 6.22 9.13 1.12
CA ILE A 63 6.72 9.22 2.50
C ILE A 63 7.71 10.38 2.59
N ASP A 64 7.38 11.37 3.42
CA ASP A 64 8.18 12.58 3.60
C ASP A 64 8.77 12.72 5.02
N ILE A 65 8.51 11.74 5.89
CA ILE A 65 9.14 11.68 7.22
C ILE A 65 10.65 11.49 7.09
N LYS A 66 11.43 12.26 7.84
CA LYS A 66 12.90 12.15 7.88
C LYS A 66 13.42 11.55 9.18
N LYS A 67 12.68 11.70 10.26
CA LYS A 67 12.98 11.20 11.60
C LYS A 67 11.69 11.01 12.40
N GLY A 68 11.75 10.21 13.45
CA GLY A 68 10.61 9.98 14.34
C GLY A 68 10.11 8.54 14.29
N LYS A 69 8.84 8.32 14.63
CA LYS A 69 8.26 6.98 14.76
C LYS A 69 7.29 6.69 13.63
N LEU A 70 7.56 5.60 12.92
CA LEU A 70 6.66 5.03 11.93
C LEU A 70 6.01 3.77 12.51
N LEU A 71 4.68 3.63 12.33
CA LEU A 71 3.96 2.39 12.56
C LEU A 71 3.48 1.82 11.23
N ASP A 72 3.88 0.59 10.96
CA ASP A 72 3.45 -0.15 9.77
C ASP A 72 2.42 -1.22 10.15
N ILE A 73 1.21 -1.07 9.64
CA ILE A 73 0.10 -2.00 9.90
C ILE A 73 0.13 -3.12 8.86
N GLY A 74 0.27 -4.37 9.33
CA GLY A 74 0.38 -5.56 8.48
C GLY A 74 1.81 -5.90 8.08
N SER A 75 2.82 -5.19 8.64
CA SER A 75 4.25 -5.49 8.52
C SER A 75 4.82 -5.45 7.09
N THR A 76 4.15 -4.77 6.17
CA THR A 76 4.55 -4.69 4.76
C THR A 76 5.79 -3.83 4.57
N VAL A 77 5.77 -2.59 5.09
CA VAL A 77 6.89 -1.64 4.97
C VAL A 77 8.04 -2.08 5.84
N GLY A 78 7.75 -2.50 7.08
CA GLY A 78 8.77 -2.96 8.01
C GLY A 78 9.56 -4.17 7.50
N GLN A 79 8.93 -5.09 6.79
CA GLN A 79 9.62 -6.27 6.26
C GLN A 79 10.31 -6.03 4.91
N MET A 80 9.72 -5.20 4.06
CA MET A 80 10.12 -5.08 2.65
C MET A 80 10.87 -3.80 2.32
N LEU A 81 10.67 -2.74 3.09
CA LEU A 81 11.13 -1.38 2.74
C LEU A 81 11.99 -0.72 3.82
N HIS A 82 12.23 -1.38 4.96
CA HIS A 82 12.93 -0.79 6.10
C HIS A 82 14.34 -0.28 5.74
N ASP A 83 15.04 -0.97 4.87
CA ASP A 83 16.42 -0.66 4.48
C ASP A 83 16.53 0.56 3.52
N VAL A 84 15.41 1.01 2.96
CA VAL A 84 15.38 2.17 2.04
C VAL A 84 14.79 3.43 2.70
N LEU A 85 14.26 3.32 3.91
CA LEU A 85 13.81 4.46 4.70
C LEU A 85 15.00 5.18 5.39
N PRO A 86 14.87 6.47 5.73
CA PRO A 86 15.88 7.17 6.52
C PRO A 86 16.19 6.46 7.84
N LYS A 87 17.48 6.37 8.20
CA LYS A 87 17.95 5.65 9.40
C LYS A 87 17.46 6.25 10.72
N ASP A 88 17.08 7.53 10.73
CA ASP A 88 16.57 8.22 11.92
C ASP A 88 15.07 7.94 12.18
N ILE A 89 14.47 7.02 11.43
CA ILE A 89 13.11 6.56 11.65
C ILE A 89 13.11 5.30 12.50
N GLU A 90 12.46 5.37 13.66
CA GLU A 90 12.13 4.17 14.47
C GLU A 90 10.95 3.45 13.81
N ILE A 91 11.21 2.31 13.21
CA ILE A 91 10.19 1.51 12.52
C ILE A 91 9.59 0.51 13.49
N ASN A 92 8.28 0.63 13.70
CA ASN A 92 7.47 -0.32 14.45
C ASN A 92 6.48 -0.99 13.50
N THR A 93 6.26 -2.29 13.65
CA THR A 93 5.22 -3.01 12.90
C THR A 93 4.18 -3.55 13.86
N LEU A 94 2.92 -3.52 13.44
CA LEU A 94 1.81 -4.12 14.18
C LEU A 94 1.12 -5.17 13.31
N ASN A 95 1.06 -6.40 13.80
CA ASN A 95 0.37 -7.49 13.14
C ASN A 95 -0.34 -8.36 14.17
N ILE A 96 -1.44 -9.02 13.78
CA ILE A 96 -2.18 -9.95 14.64
C ILE A 96 -1.46 -11.29 14.86
N ASN A 97 -0.48 -11.60 14.03
CA ASN A 97 0.34 -12.81 14.12
C ASN A 97 1.81 -12.42 14.17
N ASN A 98 2.60 -13.22 14.87
CA ASN A 98 4.05 -13.09 14.88
C ASN A 98 4.60 -13.10 13.45
N GLN A 99 5.47 -12.16 13.17
CA GLN A 99 6.15 -12.02 11.90
C GLN A 99 7.63 -12.39 12.06
N LYS A 100 8.29 -12.66 10.94
CA LYS A 100 9.74 -12.90 10.92
C LYS A 100 10.46 -11.65 11.42
N ASP A 101 11.41 -11.84 12.33
CA ASP A 101 12.25 -10.76 12.83
C ASP A 101 13.05 -10.11 11.69
N VAL A 102 13.11 -8.80 11.75
CA VAL A 102 13.86 -7.95 10.84
C VAL A 102 14.73 -7.01 11.67
N GLU A 103 16.02 -6.99 11.39
CA GLU A 103 16.96 -6.12 12.10
C GLU A 103 16.55 -4.64 11.96
N GLY A 104 16.56 -3.91 13.06
CA GLY A 104 16.17 -2.49 13.09
C GLY A 104 14.66 -2.23 13.05
N VAL A 105 13.82 -3.28 13.06
CA VAL A 105 12.36 -3.15 13.07
C VAL A 105 11.79 -3.76 14.35
N LYS A 106 11.03 -2.96 15.11
CA LYS A 106 10.34 -3.43 16.31
C LYS A 106 9.03 -4.12 15.95
N GLN A 107 8.98 -5.43 16.15
CA GLN A 107 7.78 -6.23 15.94
C GLN A 107 6.82 -6.12 17.14
N ILE A 108 5.55 -5.88 16.89
CA ILE A 108 4.49 -5.79 17.91
C ILE A 108 3.33 -6.67 17.45
N GLU A 109 2.98 -7.64 18.30
CA GLU A 109 1.76 -8.42 18.09
C GLU A 109 0.57 -7.68 18.70
N GLY A 110 -0.50 -7.53 17.92
CA GLY A 110 -1.70 -6.83 18.38
C GLY A 110 -2.70 -6.55 17.27
N ASP A 111 -3.85 -6.05 17.68
CA ASP A 111 -4.98 -5.74 16.80
C ASP A 111 -5.15 -4.22 16.67
N ILE A 112 -5.01 -3.71 15.48
CA ILE A 112 -5.16 -2.27 15.19
C ILE A 112 -6.57 -1.74 15.47
N ARG A 113 -7.56 -2.58 15.64
CA ARG A 113 -8.91 -2.12 16.03
C ARG A 113 -8.95 -1.57 17.45
N LYS A 114 -8.00 -1.98 18.30
CA LYS A 114 -7.83 -1.50 19.67
C LYS A 114 -6.40 -1.79 20.13
N THR A 115 -5.61 -0.73 20.35
CA THR A 115 -4.23 -0.86 20.81
C THR A 115 -4.02 -0.16 22.16
N ASP A 116 -2.95 -0.56 22.87
CA ASP A 116 -2.54 0.11 24.12
C ASP A 116 -1.57 1.28 23.87
N PHE A 117 -1.38 1.68 22.61
CA PHE A 117 -0.56 2.84 22.29
C PHE A 117 -1.15 4.13 22.85
N LYS A 118 -0.26 5.02 23.31
CA LYS A 118 -0.66 6.38 23.70
C LYS A 118 -1.19 7.14 22.47
N SER A 119 -2.14 8.05 22.69
CA SER A 119 -2.57 8.97 21.64
C SER A 119 -1.40 9.83 21.17
N ASN A 120 -1.39 10.20 19.87
CA ASN A 120 -0.38 11.06 19.28
C ASN A 120 1.06 10.53 19.44
N LEU A 121 1.25 9.22 19.25
CA LEU A 121 2.56 8.57 19.41
C LEU A 121 3.38 8.55 18.13
N PHE A 122 2.74 8.29 16.98
CA PHE A 122 3.43 8.07 15.71
C PHE A 122 3.42 9.31 14.82
N ASP A 123 4.55 9.57 14.18
CA ASP A 123 4.69 10.67 13.20
C ASP A 123 4.12 10.26 11.85
N CYS A 124 4.19 8.96 11.55
CA CYS A 124 3.75 8.37 10.30
C CYS A 124 3.13 6.99 10.54
N ILE A 125 2.08 6.67 9.79
CA ILE A 125 1.49 5.31 9.75
C ILE A 125 1.43 4.87 8.29
N THR A 126 1.77 3.60 8.03
CA THR A 126 1.55 2.92 6.75
C THR A 126 0.55 1.78 6.94
N CYS A 127 -0.37 1.62 5.98
CA CYS A 127 -1.33 0.53 5.94
C CYS A 127 -1.54 0.13 4.48
N ILE A 128 -0.74 -0.82 4.01
CA ILE A 128 -0.63 -1.18 2.60
C ILE A 128 -1.40 -2.48 2.35
N SER A 129 -2.50 -2.41 1.60
CA SER A 129 -3.41 -3.54 1.31
C SER A 129 -3.60 -4.45 2.52
N THR A 130 -4.01 -3.84 3.62
CA THR A 130 -4.23 -4.52 4.91
C THR A 130 -5.62 -4.21 5.46
N LEU A 131 -6.09 -2.97 5.29
CA LEU A 131 -7.37 -2.50 5.83
C LEU A 131 -8.55 -3.34 5.36
N GLU A 132 -8.53 -3.81 4.11
CA GLU A 132 -9.56 -4.62 3.47
C GLU A 132 -9.78 -5.99 4.12
N HIS A 133 -8.80 -6.46 4.89
CA HIS A 133 -8.87 -7.74 5.59
C HIS A 133 -9.39 -7.61 7.01
N ILE A 134 -9.38 -6.40 7.58
CA ILE A 134 -9.73 -6.18 8.98
C ILE A 134 -11.22 -6.41 9.20
N GLY A 135 -11.53 -7.43 10.00
CA GLY A 135 -12.90 -7.87 10.29
C GLY A 135 -13.54 -8.73 9.22
N VAL A 136 -12.78 -9.22 8.23
CA VAL A 136 -13.25 -10.25 7.29
C VAL A 136 -13.12 -11.61 7.94
N GLU A 137 -14.23 -12.34 8.01
CA GLU A 137 -14.31 -13.64 8.67
C GLU A 137 -13.41 -14.69 7.98
N GLY A 138 -12.78 -15.52 8.81
CA GLY A 138 -11.91 -16.61 8.35
C GLY A 138 -10.55 -16.17 7.82
N ARG A 139 -10.32 -14.87 7.65
CA ARG A 139 -9.02 -14.36 7.26
C ARG A 139 -8.17 -14.10 8.49
N TYR A 140 -6.94 -14.62 8.52
CA TYR A 140 -6.01 -14.49 9.63
C TYR A 140 -6.54 -14.97 10.99
N GLY A 141 -7.56 -15.84 11.01
CA GLY A 141 -8.11 -16.39 12.26
C GLY A 141 -8.97 -15.44 13.09
N VAL A 142 -9.32 -14.27 12.56
CA VAL A 142 -10.14 -13.28 13.28
C VAL A 142 -11.62 -13.51 13.09
N LYS A 143 -12.42 -13.18 14.13
CA LYS A 143 -13.89 -13.17 14.05
C LYS A 143 -14.37 -12.03 13.15
N LYS A 144 -15.52 -12.27 12.50
CA LYS A 144 -16.20 -11.24 11.72
C LYS A 144 -16.48 -9.98 12.54
N ASP A 145 -16.13 -8.84 11.95
CA ASP A 145 -16.43 -7.51 12.49
C ASP A 145 -16.71 -6.56 11.33
N GLU A 146 -17.98 -6.30 11.09
CA GLU A 146 -18.43 -5.46 9.96
C GLU A 146 -17.84 -4.05 9.99
N PHE A 147 -17.51 -3.56 11.19
CA PHE A 147 -16.93 -2.23 11.42
C PHE A 147 -15.43 -2.28 11.70
N GLY A 148 -14.78 -3.41 11.43
CA GLY A 148 -13.36 -3.60 11.75
C GLY A 148 -12.45 -2.55 11.11
N ASP A 149 -12.65 -2.26 9.83
CA ASP A 149 -11.94 -1.20 9.10
C ASP A 149 -12.20 0.19 9.68
N THR A 150 -13.44 0.49 10.05
CA THR A 150 -13.81 1.76 10.69
C THR A 150 -13.15 1.92 12.05
N LYS A 151 -13.11 0.86 12.86
CA LYS A 151 -12.42 0.85 14.17
C LYS A 151 -10.92 1.06 13.97
N ALA A 152 -10.32 0.36 13.01
CA ALA A 152 -8.90 0.51 12.68
C ALA A 152 -8.56 1.94 12.27
N MET A 153 -9.36 2.55 11.38
CA MET A 153 -9.14 3.93 10.94
C MET A 153 -9.25 4.94 12.09
N LYS A 154 -10.20 4.76 13.00
CA LYS A 154 -10.34 5.60 14.21
C LYS A 154 -9.14 5.44 15.14
N GLU A 155 -8.65 4.22 15.31
CA GLU A 155 -7.50 3.95 16.16
C GLU A 155 -6.22 4.52 15.54
N MET A 156 -6.00 4.32 14.24
CA MET A 156 -4.88 4.96 13.53
C MET A 156 -4.92 6.49 13.67
N PHE A 157 -6.11 7.10 13.57
CA PHE A 157 -6.27 8.53 13.84
C PHE A 157 -5.89 8.92 15.26
N ARG A 158 -6.31 8.13 16.27
CA ARG A 158 -6.01 8.41 17.68
C ARG A 158 -4.50 8.41 17.96
N ILE A 159 -3.80 7.40 17.45
CA ILE A 159 -2.37 7.18 17.72
C ILE A 159 -1.45 8.02 16.83
N LEU A 160 -1.93 8.55 15.71
CA LEU A 160 -1.20 9.46 14.83
C LEU A 160 -1.10 10.83 15.49
N LYS A 161 0.07 11.49 15.42
CA LYS A 161 0.28 12.86 15.91
C LYS A 161 -0.51 13.88 15.09
N PRO A 162 -0.87 15.04 15.66
CA PRO A 162 -1.34 16.18 14.87
C PRO A 162 -0.32 16.52 13.77
N GLY A 163 -0.80 16.69 12.54
CA GLY A 163 0.06 16.91 11.37
C GLY A 163 0.72 15.64 10.81
N GLY A 164 0.67 14.51 11.53
CA GLY A 164 1.16 13.22 11.05
C GLY A 164 0.37 12.70 9.85
N LYS A 165 0.98 11.79 9.09
CA LYS A 165 0.40 11.26 7.85
C LYS A 165 0.17 9.76 7.91
N LEU A 166 -0.98 9.33 7.36
CA LEU A 166 -1.29 7.94 7.07
C LEU A 166 -1.18 7.71 5.56
N TYR A 167 -0.34 6.76 5.17
CA TYR A 167 -0.22 6.26 3.80
C TYR A 167 -1.02 4.97 3.70
N LEU A 168 -2.10 5.03 2.96
CA LEU A 168 -3.08 3.95 2.86
C LEU A 168 -3.22 3.50 1.41
N THR A 169 -3.14 2.19 1.18
CA THR A 169 -3.56 1.59 -0.08
C THR A 169 -4.61 0.52 0.16
N VAL A 170 -5.60 0.46 -0.72
CA VAL A 170 -6.72 -0.49 -0.62
C VAL A 170 -7.20 -0.95 -1.98
N PRO A 171 -7.75 -2.16 -2.09
CA PRO A 171 -8.50 -2.58 -3.27
C PRO A 171 -9.71 -1.68 -3.50
N TYR A 172 -9.92 -1.28 -4.74
CA TYR A 172 -10.97 -0.34 -5.12
C TYR A 172 -11.90 -0.94 -6.18
N GLY A 173 -13.22 -0.72 -6.03
CA GLY A 173 -14.19 -1.29 -6.95
C GLY A 173 -15.63 -1.27 -6.44
N ALA A 174 -16.53 -1.83 -7.25
CA ALA A 174 -17.97 -1.76 -7.01
C ALA A 174 -18.50 -2.76 -5.99
N LYS A 175 -17.83 -3.92 -5.84
CA LYS A 175 -18.36 -5.06 -5.07
C LYS A 175 -17.26 -5.82 -4.37
N ASP A 176 -17.46 -6.12 -3.08
CA ASP A 176 -16.59 -6.94 -2.28
C ASP A 176 -16.33 -8.31 -2.91
N VAL A 177 -15.14 -8.86 -2.64
CA VAL A 177 -14.72 -10.20 -3.04
C VAL A 177 -14.53 -11.05 -1.78
N LEU A 178 -15.61 -11.24 -1.04
CA LEU A 178 -15.56 -12.02 0.20
C LEU A 178 -15.42 -13.53 -0.07
N PRO A 179 -14.70 -14.27 0.78
CA PRO A 179 -14.03 -13.84 2.03
C PRO A 179 -12.61 -13.30 1.82
N ILE A 180 -12.26 -12.85 0.64
CA ILE A 180 -10.89 -12.42 0.32
C ILE A 180 -10.65 -10.97 0.73
N ASN A 181 -11.39 -10.02 0.12
CA ASN A 181 -11.20 -8.58 0.32
C ASN A 181 -12.53 -7.84 0.39
N LYS A 182 -12.60 -6.83 1.26
CA LYS A 182 -13.52 -5.71 1.08
C LYS A 182 -13.00 -4.84 -0.06
N LEU A 183 -13.88 -4.30 -0.92
CA LEU A 183 -13.50 -3.30 -1.91
C LEU A 183 -14.06 -1.94 -1.51
N TYR A 184 -13.27 -0.91 -1.76
CA TYR A 184 -13.63 0.45 -1.41
C TYR A 184 -14.09 1.23 -2.65
N ASN A 185 -14.84 2.28 -2.41
CA ASN A 185 -15.31 3.26 -3.38
C ASN A 185 -15.42 4.60 -2.68
N LYS A 186 -15.70 5.66 -3.40
CA LYS A 186 -15.78 7.02 -2.86
C LYS A 186 -16.67 7.12 -1.61
N LYS A 187 -17.87 6.54 -1.65
CA LYS A 187 -18.80 6.56 -0.52
C LYS A 187 -18.24 5.90 0.75
N ARG A 188 -17.49 4.79 0.60
CA ARG A 188 -16.86 4.11 1.73
C ARG A 188 -15.64 4.89 2.24
N THR A 189 -14.78 5.37 1.34
CA THR A 189 -13.57 6.11 1.74
C THR A 189 -13.92 7.43 2.42
N GLU A 190 -14.91 8.18 1.95
CA GLU A 190 -15.41 9.40 2.61
C GLU A 190 -15.85 9.16 4.07
N LYS A 191 -16.48 8.01 4.34
CA LYS A 191 -16.85 7.64 5.71
C LYS A 191 -15.64 7.27 6.57
N LEU A 192 -14.69 6.53 6.00
CA LEU A 192 -13.48 6.07 6.70
C LEU A 192 -12.52 7.22 6.99
N PHE A 193 -12.46 8.21 6.10
CA PHE A 193 -11.53 9.35 6.21
C PHE A 193 -12.08 10.48 7.09
N LYS A 194 -13.22 10.27 7.74
CA LYS A 194 -13.79 11.29 8.65
C LYS A 194 -12.80 11.67 9.74
N GLY A 195 -12.48 12.96 9.81
CA GLY A 195 -11.48 13.54 10.72
C GLY A 195 -10.10 13.74 10.07
N TYR A 196 -9.76 13.00 9.04
CA TYR A 196 -8.54 13.22 8.27
C TYR A 196 -8.75 14.29 7.19
N LYS A 197 -7.67 14.99 6.87
CA LYS A 197 -7.54 15.79 5.65
C LYS A 197 -6.99 14.89 4.54
N LEU A 198 -7.70 14.75 3.44
CA LEU A 198 -7.17 14.09 2.24
C LEU A 198 -6.14 15.00 1.58
N VAL A 199 -4.89 14.58 1.57
CA VAL A 199 -3.75 15.33 0.99
C VAL A 199 -3.51 14.91 -0.46
N LYS A 200 -3.61 13.61 -0.73
CA LYS A 200 -3.37 13.05 -2.06
C LYS A 200 -4.21 11.80 -2.26
N GLU A 201 -4.70 11.62 -3.49
CA GLU A 201 -5.34 10.39 -3.94
C GLU A 201 -4.88 10.04 -5.35
N GLU A 202 -4.69 8.77 -5.62
CA GLU A 202 -4.42 8.22 -6.93
C GLU A 202 -5.17 6.91 -7.09
N TYR A 203 -5.52 6.56 -8.33
CA TYR A 203 -6.25 5.34 -8.62
C TYR A 203 -5.59 4.59 -9.77
N LEU A 204 -5.40 3.30 -9.60
CA LEU A 204 -4.85 2.41 -10.62
C LEU A 204 -5.86 1.32 -10.94
N LYS A 205 -6.00 1.00 -12.23
CA LYS A 205 -6.83 -0.10 -12.73
C LYS A 205 -5.99 -1.09 -13.50
N TYR A 206 -6.18 -2.37 -13.21
CA TYR A 206 -5.53 -3.43 -13.95
C TYR A 206 -6.20 -3.63 -15.33
N ASP A 207 -5.42 -3.52 -16.40
CA ASP A 207 -5.85 -3.88 -17.75
C ASP A 207 -5.41 -5.30 -18.08
N LYS A 208 -6.35 -6.24 -18.03
CA LYS A 208 -6.11 -7.67 -18.26
C LYS A 208 -5.63 -8.02 -19.67
N ARG A 209 -5.86 -7.12 -20.65
CA ARG A 209 -5.46 -7.36 -22.06
C ARG A 209 -3.95 -7.26 -22.22
N TYR A 210 -3.35 -6.35 -21.47
CA TYR A 210 -1.94 -6.06 -21.54
C TYR A 210 -1.17 -6.50 -20.29
N GLY A 211 -1.88 -6.92 -19.23
CA GLY A 211 -1.26 -7.29 -17.96
C GLY A 211 -0.60 -6.13 -17.22
N ILE A 212 -1.11 -4.92 -17.39
CA ILE A 212 -0.53 -3.68 -16.85
C ILE A 212 -1.53 -2.94 -15.96
N TRP A 213 -0.99 -2.06 -15.11
CA TRP A 213 -1.78 -1.12 -14.33
C TRP A 213 -1.77 0.25 -14.98
N LEU A 214 -2.93 0.86 -15.09
CA LEU A 214 -3.14 2.18 -15.67
C LEU A 214 -3.65 3.15 -14.63
N THR A 215 -3.12 4.36 -14.60
CA THR A 215 -3.73 5.44 -13.82
C THR A 215 -5.04 5.83 -14.47
N VAL A 216 -6.10 5.87 -13.66
CA VAL A 216 -7.47 6.16 -14.10
C VAL A 216 -8.16 7.14 -13.16
N PRO A 217 -9.20 7.85 -13.61
CA PRO A 217 -10.05 8.63 -12.72
C PRO A 217 -10.78 7.72 -11.69
N GLU A 218 -11.08 8.28 -10.51
CA GLU A 218 -11.82 7.58 -9.44
C GLU A 218 -13.07 6.86 -9.96
N LYS A 219 -13.89 7.57 -10.74
CA LYS A 219 -15.14 7.03 -11.31
C LYS A 219 -14.95 5.77 -12.15
N GLU A 220 -13.79 5.59 -12.75
CA GLU A 220 -13.45 4.40 -13.52
C GLU A 220 -12.99 3.28 -12.60
N ALA A 221 -12.12 3.57 -11.64
CA ALA A 221 -11.68 2.60 -10.64
C ALA A 221 -12.86 2.03 -9.84
N ALA A 222 -13.80 2.89 -9.42
CA ALA A 222 -14.99 2.51 -8.65
C ALA A 222 -15.95 1.55 -9.38
N LYS A 223 -15.90 1.51 -10.72
CA LYS A 223 -16.74 0.61 -11.53
C LYS A 223 -16.12 -0.79 -11.70
N THR A 224 -14.92 -1.02 -11.22
CA THR A 224 -14.23 -2.31 -11.37
C THR A 224 -14.98 -3.42 -10.64
N VAL A 225 -15.18 -4.53 -11.32
CA VAL A 225 -15.81 -5.74 -10.79
C VAL A 225 -14.88 -6.92 -11.02
N TRP A 226 -14.40 -7.56 -9.96
CA TRP A 226 -13.42 -8.66 -10.01
C TRP A 226 -13.74 -9.73 -11.05
N GLN A 227 -14.98 -10.23 -11.07
CA GLN A 227 -15.38 -11.32 -11.95
C GLN A 227 -15.26 -10.92 -13.44
N LYS A 228 -15.52 -9.66 -13.76
CA LYS A 228 -15.48 -9.09 -15.11
C LYS A 228 -14.09 -8.65 -15.52
N ASP A 229 -13.44 -7.92 -14.63
CA ASP A 229 -12.16 -7.26 -14.91
C ASP A 229 -10.95 -8.15 -14.57
N LYS A 230 -11.19 -9.33 -13.93
CA LYS A 230 -10.19 -10.32 -13.49
C LYS A 230 -9.25 -9.84 -12.40
N TRP A 231 -9.39 -8.60 -11.96
CA TRP A 231 -8.70 -8.00 -10.81
C TRP A 231 -9.51 -6.81 -10.27
N TYR A 232 -9.13 -6.28 -9.12
CA TYR A 232 -9.66 -5.03 -8.58
C TYR A 232 -8.82 -3.85 -9.06
N SER A 233 -9.30 -2.64 -8.86
CA SER A 233 -8.51 -1.42 -8.94
C SER A 233 -7.84 -1.14 -7.61
N LEU A 234 -6.87 -0.23 -7.56
CA LEU A 234 -6.24 0.26 -6.34
C LEU A 234 -6.63 1.71 -6.08
N GLY A 235 -6.92 2.02 -4.83
CA GLY A 235 -6.97 3.37 -4.31
C GLY A 235 -5.76 3.61 -3.41
N LEU A 236 -5.05 4.71 -3.62
CA LEU A 236 -3.83 5.07 -2.93
C LEU A 236 -4.01 6.47 -2.34
N PHE A 237 -3.82 6.61 -1.04
CA PHE A 237 -4.21 7.81 -0.30
C PHE A 237 -3.12 8.28 0.65
N VAL A 238 -2.90 9.59 0.69
CA VAL A 238 -2.18 10.26 1.78
C VAL A 238 -3.20 11.06 2.60
N LEU A 239 -3.36 10.67 3.84
CA LEU A 239 -4.28 11.29 4.79
C LEU A 239 -3.48 11.96 5.90
N GLN A 240 -3.88 13.15 6.33
CA GLN A 240 -3.24 13.90 7.42
C GLN A 240 -4.22 14.10 8.57
N LYS A 241 -3.72 13.93 9.81
CA LYS A 241 -4.45 14.27 11.03
C LYS A 241 -4.43 15.75 11.31
#